data_7cece3cbdfa15ae90b95317a04baaa96
#
_entry.id   7cece3cbdfa15ae90b95317a04baaa96
#
_cell.length_a   1.000
_cell.length_b   1.000
_cell.length_c   1.000
_cell.angle_alpha   90.00
_cell.angle_beta   90.00
_cell.angle_gamma   90.00
#
_symmetry.space_group_name_H-M   'P 1'
#
loop_
_entity.id
_entity.type
_entity.pdbx_description
1 polymer ?
#
loop_
_entity_poly.entity_id
_entity_poly.type
_entity_poly.pdbx_seq_one_letter_code
_entity_poly.pdbx_strand_id
1 'polypeptide(L)'
;EMRMKNVSELYRWITDMLTGDADNPPMTLAEVVSKLTLRDMLERNEEEDEADAVQLLTLHASKGLEYPYVFMVGMEGGLLPHQVSIDEDNVDEERRLAYVGITRAQQELTLTYAKIRRQFGETSQTELSRFVQELPQDDLAFENKKAPNTQAERMEKGQARVANLRAMLKKPQ
;
A
#
# COMPACT_ATOMS: atom_id res chain seq x y z
N GLU A 1 -8.05 -22.53 -5.46
CA GLU A 1 -9.00 -23.16 -4.48
C GLU A 1 -9.36 -22.20 -3.33
N MET A 2 -8.41 -21.58 -2.64
CA MET A 2 -8.66 -20.69 -1.49
C MET A 2 -9.55 -19.48 -1.83
N ARG A 3 -9.32 -18.82 -2.98
CA ARG A 3 -10.13 -17.66 -3.43
C ARG A 3 -11.60 -18.02 -3.67
N MET A 4 -11.87 -19.18 -4.25
CA MET A 4 -13.25 -19.65 -4.50
C MET A 4 -13.97 -19.98 -3.19
N LYS A 5 -13.23 -20.49 -2.21
CA LYS A 5 -13.78 -20.76 -0.88
C LYS A 5 -14.22 -19.47 -0.19
N ASN A 6 -13.36 -18.44 -0.19
CA ASN A 6 -13.68 -17.14 0.40
C ASN A 6 -14.89 -16.47 -0.28
N VAL A 7 -15.00 -16.55 -1.61
CA VAL A 7 -16.16 -16.03 -2.34
C VAL A 7 -17.43 -16.79 -1.96
N SER A 8 -17.35 -18.12 -1.84
CA SER A 8 -18.48 -18.94 -1.44
C SER A 8 -18.94 -18.66 0.01
N GLU A 9 -17.99 -18.42 0.91
CA GLU A 9 -18.28 -18.03 2.30
C GLU A 9 -18.94 -16.66 2.36
N LEU A 10 -18.44 -15.67 1.63
CA LEU A 10 -19.04 -14.33 1.55
C LEU A 10 -20.45 -14.40 0.97
N TYR A 11 -20.65 -15.15 -0.12
CA TYR A 11 -21.96 -15.33 -0.71
C TYR A 11 -22.95 -15.96 0.27
N ARG A 12 -22.54 -17.00 0.96
CA ARG A 12 -23.37 -17.65 1.98
C ARG A 12 -23.74 -16.67 3.08
N TRP A 13 -22.79 -15.92 3.57
CA TRP A 13 -23.01 -14.93 4.65
C TRP A 13 -23.97 -13.83 4.26
N ILE A 14 -23.86 -13.30 3.04
CA ILE A 14 -24.82 -12.35 2.48
C ILE A 14 -26.22 -12.97 2.36
N THR A 15 -26.29 -14.21 1.87
CA THR A 15 -27.58 -14.91 1.72
C THR A 15 -28.24 -15.14 3.07
N ASP A 16 -27.51 -15.56 4.10
CA ASP A 16 -28.02 -15.76 5.44
C ASP A 16 -28.60 -14.45 6.03
N MET A 17 -27.92 -13.33 5.82
CA MET A 17 -28.44 -12.02 6.26
C MET A 17 -29.69 -11.57 5.50
N LEU A 18 -29.80 -11.87 4.20
CA LEU A 18 -30.97 -11.53 3.39
C LEU A 18 -32.18 -12.41 3.70
N THR A 19 -31.96 -13.67 4.07
CA THR A 19 -33.05 -14.60 4.38
C THR A 19 -33.49 -14.53 5.84
N GLY A 20 -32.62 -14.12 6.74
CA GLY A 20 -32.85 -14.11 8.17
C GLY A 20 -32.96 -15.51 8.78
N ASP A 21 -33.08 -15.57 10.10
CA ASP A 21 -33.30 -16.78 10.88
C ASP A 21 -34.29 -16.52 12.04
N ALA A 22 -34.45 -17.47 12.95
CA ALA A 22 -35.37 -17.36 14.07
C ALA A 22 -35.04 -16.20 15.04
N ASP A 23 -33.78 -15.81 15.11
CA ASP A 23 -33.26 -14.77 16.01
C ASP A 23 -33.00 -13.42 15.29
N ASN A 24 -32.84 -13.45 13.96
CA ASN A 24 -32.48 -12.28 13.16
C ASN A 24 -33.44 -12.11 11.98
N PRO A 25 -34.23 -11.02 11.93
CA PRO A 25 -35.11 -10.77 10.80
C PRO A 25 -34.33 -10.58 9.49
N PRO A 26 -34.93 -10.87 8.32
CA PRO A 26 -34.29 -10.67 7.04
C PRO A 26 -33.95 -9.20 6.82
N MET A 27 -32.74 -8.94 6.33
CA MET A 27 -32.26 -7.60 6.01
C MET A 27 -32.45 -7.30 4.53
N THR A 28 -32.63 -6.03 4.20
CA THR A 28 -32.56 -5.57 2.81
C THR A 28 -31.11 -5.55 2.32
N LEU A 29 -30.92 -5.61 1.01
CA LEU A 29 -29.57 -5.53 0.42
C LEU A 29 -28.83 -4.25 0.84
N ALA A 30 -29.52 -3.13 0.95
CA ALA A 30 -28.94 -1.87 1.40
C ALA A 30 -28.42 -1.96 2.85
N GLU A 31 -29.18 -2.59 3.74
CA GLU A 31 -28.76 -2.81 5.14
C GLU A 31 -27.56 -3.76 5.22
N VAL A 32 -27.53 -4.83 4.43
CA VAL A 32 -26.39 -5.74 4.35
C VAL A 32 -25.13 -5.01 3.90
N VAL A 33 -25.20 -4.21 2.83
CA VAL A 33 -24.09 -3.39 2.35
C VAL A 33 -23.63 -2.40 3.42
N SER A 34 -24.56 -1.70 4.07
CA SER A 34 -24.24 -0.77 5.16
C SER A 34 -23.55 -1.46 6.33
N LYS A 35 -24.00 -2.66 6.72
CA LYS A 35 -23.40 -3.46 7.79
C LYS A 35 -22.00 -3.92 7.45
N LEU A 36 -21.75 -4.36 6.21
CA LEU A 36 -20.41 -4.75 5.74
C LEU A 36 -19.46 -3.55 5.72
N THR A 37 -19.91 -2.39 5.24
CA THR A 37 -19.12 -1.16 5.22
C THR A 37 -18.78 -0.68 6.63
N LEU A 38 -19.76 -0.71 7.54
CA LEU A 38 -19.54 -0.31 8.94
C LEU A 38 -18.54 -1.25 9.63
N ARG A 39 -18.63 -2.56 9.39
CA ARG A 39 -17.69 -3.54 9.93
C ARG A 39 -16.26 -3.28 9.43
N ASP A 40 -16.08 -3.03 8.14
CA ASP A 40 -14.77 -2.69 7.56
C ASP A 40 -14.19 -1.40 8.18
N MET A 41 -15.04 -0.41 8.46
CA MET A 41 -14.65 0.82 9.16
C MET A 41 -14.26 0.57 10.61
N LEU A 42 -15.00 -0.29 11.33
CA LEU A 42 -14.71 -0.61 12.74
C LEU A 42 -13.44 -1.46 12.86
N GLU A 43 -13.26 -2.47 12.02
CA GLU A 43 -12.05 -3.29 11.98
C GLU A 43 -10.81 -2.43 11.68
N ARG A 44 -10.93 -1.39 10.84
CA ARG A 44 -9.85 -0.41 10.61
C ARG A 44 -9.56 0.47 11.82
N ASN A 45 -10.58 0.88 12.56
CA ASN A 45 -10.42 1.73 13.74
C ASN A 45 -9.89 0.97 14.96
N GLU A 46 -10.18 -0.33 15.10
CA GLU A 46 -9.65 -1.16 16.18
C GLU A 46 -8.14 -1.46 16.02
N GLU A 47 -7.61 -1.36 14.79
CA GLU A 47 -6.18 -1.47 14.50
C GLU A 47 -5.40 -0.15 14.71
N GLU A 48 -6.09 0.97 14.85
CA GLU A 48 -5.52 2.27 15.21
C GLU A 48 -5.32 2.41 16.75
N ASP A 49 -4.73 1.41 17.38
CA ASP A 49 -4.10 1.63 18.67
C ASP A 49 -2.95 2.63 18.44
N GLU A 50 -2.86 3.68 19.29
CA GLU A 50 -1.85 4.77 19.26
C GLU A 50 -0.42 4.23 19.49
N ALA A 51 -0.08 3.11 18.91
CA ALA A 51 1.25 2.55 18.97
C ALA A 51 2.19 3.41 18.09
N ASP A 52 3.32 3.85 18.68
CA ASP A 52 4.45 4.42 17.93
C ASP A 52 5.04 3.36 17.00
N ALA A 53 4.34 3.08 15.91
CA ALA A 53 4.60 2.00 14.97
C ALA A 53 4.55 2.46 13.53
N VAL A 54 5.27 1.73 12.67
CA VAL A 54 5.21 1.93 11.23
C VAL A 54 3.96 1.24 10.68
N GLN A 55 3.10 1.99 10.03
CA GLN A 55 1.90 1.49 9.38
C GLN A 55 2.24 0.88 8.02
N LEU A 56 1.80 -0.36 7.77
CA LEU A 56 1.92 -1.03 6.47
C LEU A 56 0.53 -1.13 5.83
N LEU A 57 0.36 -0.45 4.69
CA LEU A 57 -0.93 -0.31 4.04
C LEU A 57 -0.83 -0.63 2.54
N THR A 58 -1.93 -1.07 1.96
CA THR A 58 -2.08 -0.99 0.50
C THR A 58 -2.44 0.44 0.09
N LEU A 59 -2.20 0.81 -1.18
CA LEU A 59 -2.60 2.12 -1.69
C LEU A 59 -4.11 2.36 -1.55
N HIS A 60 -4.93 1.34 -1.76
CA HIS A 60 -6.38 1.44 -1.57
C HIS A 60 -6.77 1.70 -0.10
N ALA A 61 -6.12 1.01 0.83
CA ALA A 61 -6.38 1.16 2.27
C ALA A 61 -5.91 2.54 2.80
N SER A 62 -4.96 3.19 2.13
CA SER A 62 -4.46 4.50 2.53
C SER A 62 -5.38 5.66 2.18
N LYS A 63 -6.48 5.41 1.44
CA LYS A 63 -7.42 6.46 1.03
C LYS A 63 -8.08 7.11 2.25
N GLY A 64 -7.92 8.43 2.37
CA GLY A 64 -8.48 9.21 3.48
C GLY A 64 -7.55 9.34 4.68
N LEU A 65 -6.45 8.60 4.72
CA LEU A 65 -5.41 8.71 5.75
C LEU A 65 -4.30 9.66 5.29
N GLU A 66 -3.54 10.21 6.24
CA GLU A 66 -2.38 11.06 5.94
C GLU A 66 -1.29 10.82 6.99
N TYR A 67 -0.03 10.87 6.53
CA TYR A 67 1.14 10.59 7.36
C TYR A 67 2.23 11.64 7.13
N PRO A 68 2.97 12.04 8.16
CA PRO A 68 4.10 12.96 7.98
C PRO A 68 5.15 12.42 7.00
N TYR A 69 5.44 11.12 7.05
CA TYR A 69 6.46 10.45 6.24
C TYR A 69 5.86 9.24 5.55
N VAL A 70 5.95 9.17 4.24
CA VAL A 70 5.43 8.06 3.44
C VAL A 70 6.54 7.41 2.62
N PHE A 71 6.64 6.09 2.70
CA PHE A 71 7.49 5.27 1.84
C PHE A 71 6.61 4.49 0.87
N MET A 72 6.58 4.90 -0.37
CA MET A 72 5.86 4.21 -1.42
C MET A 72 6.79 3.23 -2.12
N VAL A 73 6.55 1.94 -1.93
CA VAL A 73 7.46 0.90 -2.41
C VAL A 73 6.94 0.25 -3.69
N GLY A 74 7.87 -0.24 -4.52
CA GLY A 74 7.49 -0.95 -5.75
C GLY A 74 7.05 -0.02 -6.89
N MET A 75 7.66 1.15 -7.01
CA MET A 75 7.43 2.08 -8.12
C MET A 75 8.09 1.58 -9.41
N GLU A 76 7.57 0.48 -9.94
CA GLU A 76 8.12 -0.29 -11.07
C GLU A 76 7.04 -0.60 -12.10
N GLY A 77 7.42 -0.59 -13.38
CA GLY A 77 6.56 -1.12 -14.45
C GLY A 77 6.22 -2.59 -14.22
N GLY A 78 4.96 -2.96 -14.47
CA GLY A 78 4.43 -4.29 -14.18
C GLY A 78 3.91 -4.47 -12.75
N LEU A 79 4.25 -3.57 -11.82
CA LEU A 79 3.75 -3.56 -10.45
C LEU A 79 2.85 -2.33 -10.17
N LEU A 80 3.34 -1.15 -10.51
CA LEU A 80 2.55 0.10 -10.50
C LEU A 80 3.02 1.00 -11.66
N PRO A 81 2.32 1.06 -12.79
CA PRO A 81 1.08 0.32 -13.09
C PRO A 81 1.25 -1.19 -13.16
N HIS A 82 0.19 -1.93 -12.79
CA HIS A 82 0.17 -3.38 -12.87
C HIS A 82 0.19 -3.84 -14.34
N GLN A 83 0.85 -4.99 -14.62
CA GLN A 83 1.00 -5.48 -16.00
C GLN A 83 -0.34 -5.67 -16.72
N VAL A 84 -1.34 -6.22 -16.03
CA VAL A 84 -2.68 -6.42 -16.62
C VAL A 84 -3.30 -5.10 -17.04
N SER A 85 -3.15 -4.05 -16.23
CA SER A 85 -3.68 -2.71 -16.54
C SER A 85 -2.96 -2.08 -17.74
N ILE A 86 -1.68 -2.42 -17.94
CA ILE A 86 -0.92 -2.00 -19.13
C ILE A 86 -1.45 -2.73 -20.37
N ASP A 87 -1.64 -4.04 -20.27
CA ASP A 87 -2.08 -4.89 -21.39
C ASP A 87 -3.53 -4.56 -21.81
N GLU A 88 -4.38 -4.15 -20.88
CA GLU A 88 -5.77 -3.75 -21.11
C GLU A 88 -5.94 -2.26 -21.44
N ASP A 89 -4.85 -1.49 -21.57
CA ASP A 89 -4.85 -0.04 -21.79
C ASP A 89 -5.65 0.75 -20.74
N ASN A 90 -5.69 0.26 -19.50
CA ASN A 90 -6.41 0.83 -18.36
C ASN A 90 -5.45 1.47 -17.34
N VAL A 91 -4.45 2.21 -17.79
CA VAL A 91 -3.40 2.80 -16.97
C VAL A 91 -3.91 4.00 -16.15
N ASP A 92 -5.02 4.61 -16.55
CA ASP A 92 -5.53 5.82 -15.88
C ASP A 92 -6.02 5.54 -14.46
N GLU A 93 -6.60 4.37 -14.20
CA GLU A 93 -7.01 3.99 -12.86
C GLU A 93 -5.80 3.75 -11.96
N GLU A 94 -4.76 3.10 -12.46
CA GLU A 94 -3.48 2.91 -11.76
C GLU A 94 -2.79 4.26 -11.47
N ARG A 95 -2.92 5.24 -12.37
CA ARG A 95 -2.42 6.61 -12.16
C ARG A 95 -3.16 7.30 -11.01
N ARG A 96 -4.49 7.15 -10.94
CA ARG A 96 -5.28 7.66 -9.82
C ARG A 96 -4.86 7.02 -8.50
N LEU A 97 -4.58 5.73 -8.51
CA LEU A 97 -4.10 4.99 -7.35
C LEU A 97 -2.72 5.48 -6.91
N ALA A 98 -1.79 5.70 -7.85
CA ALA A 98 -0.49 6.30 -7.58
C ALA A 98 -0.64 7.71 -6.98
N TYR A 99 -1.53 8.53 -7.54
CA TYR A 99 -1.85 9.85 -7.01
C TYR A 99 -2.36 9.79 -5.57
N VAL A 100 -3.26 8.85 -5.26
CA VAL A 100 -3.73 8.64 -3.88
C VAL A 100 -2.56 8.36 -2.96
N GLY A 101 -1.64 7.46 -3.31
CA GLY A 101 -0.47 7.15 -2.50
C GLY A 101 0.46 8.35 -2.28
N ILE A 102 0.77 9.08 -3.35
CA ILE A 102 1.62 10.27 -3.30
C ILE A 102 1.04 11.34 -2.36
N THR A 103 -0.27 11.57 -2.44
CA THR A 103 -0.95 12.59 -1.63
C THR A 103 -1.16 12.19 -0.17
N ARG A 104 -0.70 11.01 0.27
CA ARG A 104 -0.72 10.63 1.69
C ARG A 104 0.39 11.28 2.50
N ALA A 105 1.44 11.76 1.84
CA ALA A 105 2.57 12.38 2.50
C ALA A 105 2.29 13.86 2.81
N GLN A 106 2.40 14.21 4.08
CA GLN A 106 2.27 15.60 4.55
C GLN A 106 3.61 16.36 4.48
N GLN A 107 4.73 15.68 4.72
CA GLN A 107 6.05 16.32 4.82
C GLN A 107 7.06 15.72 3.85
N GLU A 108 7.23 14.39 3.84
CA GLU A 108 8.23 13.73 3.03
C GLU A 108 7.67 12.47 2.35
N LEU A 109 7.92 12.35 1.06
CA LEU A 109 7.59 11.17 0.27
C LEU A 109 8.87 10.52 -0.25
N THR A 110 9.06 9.26 0.05
CA THR A 110 10.14 8.44 -0.51
C THR A 110 9.57 7.40 -1.45
N LEU A 111 9.96 7.47 -2.73
CA LEU A 111 9.61 6.48 -3.75
C LEU A 111 10.74 5.47 -3.91
N THR A 112 10.44 4.18 -3.90
CA THR A 112 11.46 3.15 -4.09
C THR A 112 11.10 2.18 -5.21
N TYR A 113 12.11 1.71 -5.93
CA TYR A 113 11.97 0.65 -6.92
C TYR A 113 13.16 -0.31 -6.85
N ALA A 114 12.96 -1.56 -7.21
CA ALA A 114 14.02 -2.53 -7.37
C ALA A 114 14.52 -2.50 -8.84
N LYS A 115 15.81 -2.58 -9.07
CA LYS A 115 16.39 -2.75 -10.42
C LYS A 115 16.28 -4.18 -10.90
N ILE A 116 16.24 -5.11 -9.97
CA ILE A 116 16.16 -6.55 -10.20
C ILE A 116 15.17 -7.11 -9.19
N ARG A 117 14.19 -7.85 -9.65
CA ARG A 117 13.19 -8.52 -8.83
C ARG A 117 13.22 -10.02 -9.07
N ARG A 118 13.14 -10.77 -7.99
CA ARG A 118 12.93 -12.22 -8.07
C ARG A 118 11.48 -12.52 -7.73
N GLN A 119 10.76 -13.14 -8.65
CA GLN A 119 9.36 -13.50 -8.50
C GLN A 119 9.13 -14.89 -9.10
N PHE A 120 8.42 -15.76 -8.38
CA PHE A 120 8.16 -17.15 -8.78
C PHE A 120 9.39 -17.98 -9.17
N GLY A 121 10.56 -17.66 -8.57
CA GLY A 121 11.82 -18.34 -8.84
C GLY A 121 12.63 -17.75 -10.00
N GLU A 122 12.05 -16.88 -10.80
CA GLU A 122 12.72 -16.19 -11.91
C GLU A 122 13.22 -14.81 -11.47
N THR A 123 14.32 -14.38 -12.08
CA THR A 123 14.91 -13.06 -11.84
C THR A 123 14.73 -12.21 -13.09
N SER A 124 14.08 -11.07 -12.94
CA SER A 124 13.83 -10.12 -14.03
C SER A 124 14.43 -8.75 -13.70
N GLN A 125 14.85 -8.04 -14.72
CA GLN A 125 15.13 -6.62 -14.61
C GLN A 125 13.81 -5.86 -14.64
N THR A 126 13.71 -4.83 -13.80
CA THR A 126 12.54 -3.97 -13.72
C THR A 126 12.91 -2.55 -14.14
N GLU A 127 11.94 -1.85 -14.68
CA GLU A 127 12.06 -0.45 -15.06
C GLU A 127 11.36 0.44 -14.04
N LEU A 128 11.87 1.66 -13.89
CA LEU A 128 11.22 2.68 -13.07
C LEU A 128 9.79 2.92 -13.58
N SER A 129 8.84 2.99 -12.66
CA SER A 129 7.45 3.29 -13.00
C SER A 129 7.33 4.55 -13.86
N ARG A 130 6.51 4.48 -14.90
CA ARG A 130 6.18 5.65 -15.73
C ARG A 130 5.58 6.79 -14.91
N PHE A 131 4.88 6.49 -13.82
CA PHE A 131 4.30 7.52 -12.97
C PHE A 131 5.36 8.38 -12.27
N VAL A 132 6.54 7.83 -11.97
CA VAL A 132 7.67 8.62 -11.46
C VAL A 132 8.26 9.50 -12.56
N GLN A 133 8.26 9.02 -13.80
CA GLN A 133 8.74 9.80 -14.96
C GLN A 133 7.78 10.93 -15.31
N GLU A 134 6.49 10.79 -15.02
CA GLU A 134 5.45 11.81 -15.23
C GLU A 134 5.46 12.92 -14.15
N LEU A 135 6.16 12.72 -13.02
CA LEU A 135 6.31 13.76 -11.99
C LEU A 135 7.28 14.86 -12.44
N PRO A 136 7.14 16.10 -11.91
CA PRO A 136 8.10 17.16 -12.15
C PRO A 136 9.51 16.73 -11.70
N GLN A 137 10.43 16.59 -12.62
CA GLN A 137 11.77 16.03 -12.35
C GLN A 137 12.61 16.94 -11.46
N ASP A 138 12.36 18.23 -11.47
CA ASP A 138 13.04 19.23 -10.64
C ASP A 138 12.68 19.09 -9.14
N ASP A 139 11.54 18.47 -8.84
CA ASP A 139 11.08 18.22 -7.48
C ASP A 139 11.57 16.86 -6.93
N LEU A 140 12.25 16.07 -7.76
CA LEU A 140 12.73 14.74 -7.41
C LEU A 140 14.22 14.73 -7.06
N ALA A 141 14.53 14.25 -5.85
CA ALA A 141 15.92 13.97 -5.46
C ALA A 141 16.24 12.50 -5.67
N PHE A 142 17.06 12.18 -6.68
CA PHE A 142 17.49 10.80 -6.92
C PHE A 142 18.69 10.43 -6.04
N GLU A 143 18.48 9.49 -5.14
CA GLU A 143 19.58 8.92 -4.35
C GLU A 143 20.38 7.89 -5.17
N ASN A 144 21.39 8.35 -5.90
CA ASN A 144 22.35 7.49 -6.60
C ASN A 144 23.41 6.95 -5.60
N LYS A 145 23.01 6.12 -4.63
CA LYS A 145 23.95 5.48 -3.72
C LYS A 145 24.56 4.27 -4.41
N LYS A 146 25.88 4.33 -4.69
CA LYS A 146 26.65 3.12 -4.96
C LYS A 146 26.40 2.15 -3.82
N ALA A 147 25.98 0.92 -4.15
CA ALA A 147 25.81 -0.11 -3.13
C ALA A 147 27.09 -0.20 -2.29
N PRO A 148 27.00 -0.28 -0.96
CA PRO A 148 28.20 -0.44 -0.13
C PRO A 148 28.96 -1.69 -0.57
N ASN A 149 30.23 -1.55 -0.85
CA ASN A 149 31.04 -2.61 -1.40
C ASN A 149 31.37 -3.73 -0.38
N THR A 150 31.26 -3.41 0.92
CA THR A 150 31.55 -4.33 2.00
C THR A 150 30.36 -4.50 2.95
N GLN A 151 30.34 -5.65 3.64
CA GLN A 151 29.29 -5.92 4.66
C GLN A 151 29.37 -4.92 5.82
N ALA A 152 30.57 -4.46 6.18
CA ALA A 152 30.81 -3.46 7.21
C ALA A 152 30.17 -2.10 6.82
N GLU A 153 30.39 -1.63 5.60
CA GLU A 153 29.80 -0.38 5.08
C GLU A 153 28.28 -0.45 5.00
N ARG A 154 27.73 -1.63 4.71
CA ARG A 154 26.27 -1.86 4.74
C ARG A 154 25.70 -1.73 6.14
N MET A 155 26.37 -2.32 7.13
CA MET A 155 25.96 -2.25 8.53
C MET A 155 26.08 -0.82 9.08
N GLU A 156 27.19 -0.13 8.80
CA GLU A 156 27.40 1.25 9.25
C GLU A 156 26.34 2.21 8.68
N LYS A 157 26.07 2.12 7.38
CA LYS A 157 25.02 2.91 6.74
C LYS A 157 23.63 2.56 7.26
N GLY A 158 23.36 1.27 7.52
CA GLY A 158 22.11 0.82 8.13
C GLY A 158 21.92 1.41 9.53
N GLN A 159 22.95 1.36 10.38
CA GLN A 159 22.92 1.92 11.73
C GLN A 159 22.74 3.46 11.72
N ALA A 160 23.44 4.16 10.82
CA ALA A 160 23.31 5.60 10.67
C ALA A 160 21.88 5.99 10.25
N ARG A 161 21.27 5.22 9.35
CA ARG A 161 19.90 5.47 8.87
C ARG A 161 18.86 5.25 9.97
N VAL A 162 19.00 4.18 10.76
CA VAL A 162 18.15 3.92 11.93
C VAL A 162 18.33 5.00 13.00
N ALA A 163 19.57 5.46 13.22
CA ALA A 163 19.84 6.54 14.16
C ALA A 163 19.19 7.87 13.74
N ASN A 164 19.24 8.20 12.45
CA ASN A 164 18.59 9.39 11.90
C ASN A 164 17.06 9.31 12.02
N LEU A 165 16.46 8.17 11.69
CA LEU A 165 15.03 7.93 11.87
C LEU A 165 14.60 8.10 13.33
N ARG A 166 15.36 7.51 14.27
CA ARG A 166 15.11 7.69 15.71
C ARG A 166 15.27 9.13 16.19
N ALA A 167 16.20 9.88 15.61
CA ALA A 167 16.39 11.28 15.93
C ALA A 167 15.23 12.16 15.42
N MET A 168 14.69 11.85 14.25
CA MET A 168 13.51 12.53 13.69
C MET A 168 12.25 12.26 14.51
N LEU A 169 12.06 11.04 14.98
CA LEU A 169 10.92 10.65 15.82
C LEU A 169 10.99 11.21 17.25
N LYS A 170 12.19 11.60 17.72
CA LYS A 170 12.39 12.17 19.07
C LYS A 170 12.32 13.70 19.15
N LYS A 171 12.09 14.41 18.05
CA LYS A 171 11.86 15.85 18.12
C LYS A 171 10.47 16.10 18.72
N PRO A 172 10.38 16.67 19.95
CA PRO A 172 9.10 17.12 20.50
C PRO A 172 8.56 18.27 19.66
N GLN A 173 7.25 18.29 19.50
CA GLN A 173 6.52 19.42 18.94
C GLN A 173 6.73 20.67 19.81
#